data_2c8f74849831543b0cbe7a1b6dc51119
#
_entry.id   2c8f74849831543b0cbe7a1b6dc51119
#
_cell.length_a   1.000
_cell.length_b   1.000
_cell.length_c   1.000
_cell.angle_alpha   90.00
_cell.angle_beta   90.00
_cell.angle_gamma   90.00
#
_symmetry.space_group_name_H-M   'P 1'
#
loop_
_entity.id
_entity.type
_entity.pdbx_description
1 polymer ?
#
loop_
_entity_poly.entity_id
_entity_poly.type
_entity_poly.pdbx_seq_one_letter_code
_entity_poly.pdbx_strand_id
1 'polypeptide(L)'
;MDRRLTPYSGRVAHVSLSGVVDAPLTEGLQAQVTVPVANLRATPGGARDRQLLLGETVTVIDRDKGHVFVMCTKDGYCGWMAEGDLGQGPAPTHWVAAPGTHLYSEPQVQAPEKAALSLGSRLAVVGSWGAWVNTPHGYVPMRHLRALGDWADDPVAVAESLIGTPYLWGGNSRFGLDCSGLVQLS
;
A
#
# COMPACT_ATOMS: atom_id res chain seq x y z
N MET A 1 -13.30 2.27 21.58
CA MET A 1 -12.95 2.64 20.17
C MET A 1 -12.18 1.47 19.53
N ASP A 2 -12.45 1.17 18.27
CA ASP A 2 -11.64 0.16 17.55
C ASP A 2 -10.27 0.76 17.23
N ARG A 3 -9.18 0.17 17.77
CA ARG A 3 -7.80 0.65 17.56
C ARG A 3 -7.41 0.77 16.09
N ARG A 4 -8.05 -0.04 15.24
CA ARG A 4 -7.76 -0.08 13.79
C ARG A 4 -8.30 1.14 13.04
N LEU A 5 -9.26 1.85 13.63
CA LEU A 5 -9.89 3.06 13.09
C LEU A 5 -9.70 4.27 14.00
N THR A 6 -8.83 4.14 15.00
CA THR A 6 -8.54 5.22 15.95
C THR A 6 -7.09 5.67 15.73
N PRO A 7 -6.85 6.86 15.18
CA PRO A 7 -5.50 7.37 14.91
C PRO A 7 -4.79 7.82 16.20
N TYR A 8 -4.57 6.87 17.12
CA TYR A 8 -3.94 7.03 18.42
C TYR A 8 -3.00 5.86 18.71
N SER A 9 -1.72 6.15 18.84
CA SER A 9 -0.67 5.15 19.07
C SER A 9 -0.62 4.62 20.52
N GLY A 10 -1.40 5.23 21.42
CA GLY A 10 -1.28 5.10 22.88
C GLY A 10 -0.37 6.16 23.50
N ARG A 11 0.35 6.95 22.71
CA ARG A 11 1.24 8.04 23.16
C ARG A 11 0.96 9.37 22.46
N VAL A 12 0.67 9.34 21.16
CA VAL A 12 0.41 10.50 20.31
C VAL A 12 -0.86 10.22 19.52
N ALA A 13 -1.72 11.21 19.36
CA ALA A 13 -2.95 11.11 18.59
C ALA A 13 -2.97 12.12 17.44
N HIS A 14 -3.67 11.77 16.37
CA HIS A 14 -3.96 12.71 15.30
C HIS A 14 -4.91 13.82 15.79
N VAL A 15 -4.78 15.02 15.25
CA VAL A 15 -5.61 16.19 15.63
C VAL A 15 -7.11 15.97 15.51
N SER A 16 -7.56 15.01 14.69
CA SER A 16 -8.98 14.63 14.58
C SER A 16 -9.57 14.07 15.88
N LEU A 17 -8.73 13.67 16.84
CA LEU A 17 -9.14 13.20 18.17
C LEU A 17 -9.06 14.28 19.25
N SER A 18 -8.97 15.56 18.88
CA SER A 18 -8.99 16.69 19.81
C SER A 18 -10.26 16.66 20.67
N GLY A 19 -10.08 16.74 21.99
CA GLY A 19 -11.17 16.64 22.95
C GLY A 19 -11.73 15.21 23.17
N VAL A 20 -11.19 14.20 22.48
CA VAL A 20 -11.61 12.79 22.63
C VAL A 20 -10.61 11.99 23.47
N VAL A 21 -9.32 12.28 23.31
CA VAL A 21 -8.24 11.63 24.06
C VAL A 21 -7.36 12.67 24.74
N ASP A 22 -6.83 12.31 25.92
CA ASP A 22 -5.84 13.12 26.64
C ASP A 22 -4.43 12.67 26.23
N ALA A 23 -3.92 13.22 25.14
CA ALA A 23 -2.61 12.91 24.58
C ALA A 23 -2.07 14.06 23.74
N PRO A 24 -0.75 14.16 23.51
CA PRO A 24 -0.18 15.05 22.52
C PRO A 24 -0.80 14.83 21.13
N LEU A 25 -1.15 15.93 20.46
CA LEU A 25 -1.80 15.91 19.15
C LEU A 25 -0.81 16.28 18.05
N THR A 26 -0.98 15.68 16.87
CA THR A 26 -0.21 15.98 15.66
C THR A 26 -1.10 15.92 14.41
N GLU A 27 -0.77 16.72 13.40
CA GLU A 27 -1.32 16.56 12.05
C GLU A 27 -0.68 15.39 11.30
N GLY A 28 0.47 14.92 11.82
CA GLY A 28 1.27 13.87 11.22
C GLY A 28 2.05 14.34 9.98
N LEU A 29 2.78 13.41 9.40
CA LEU A 29 3.56 13.64 8.18
C LEU A 29 3.11 12.65 7.10
N GLN A 30 2.88 13.17 5.89
CA GLN A 30 2.55 12.32 4.76
C GLN A 30 3.79 11.50 4.33
N ALA A 31 3.57 10.23 4.08
CA ALA A 31 4.58 9.32 3.57
C ALA A 31 3.95 8.31 2.60
N GLN A 32 4.79 7.60 1.86
CA GLN A 32 4.38 6.62 0.87
C GLN A 32 5.10 5.30 1.11
N VAL A 33 4.40 4.18 0.91
CA VAL A 33 4.99 2.84 0.94
C VAL A 33 5.94 2.69 -0.25
N THR A 34 7.20 2.34 0.02
CA THR A 34 8.27 2.24 -0.98
C THR A 34 8.68 0.81 -1.30
N VAL A 35 8.15 -0.16 -0.55
CA VAL A 35 8.37 -1.60 -0.77
C VAL A 35 7.15 -2.24 -1.45
N PRO A 36 7.32 -3.35 -2.19
CA PRO A 36 6.19 -4.00 -2.88
C PRO A 36 5.02 -4.36 -1.97
N VAL A 37 5.32 -4.85 -0.76
CA VAL A 37 4.33 -5.21 0.26
C VAL A 37 4.90 -4.88 1.64
N ALA A 38 4.22 -4.02 2.39
CA ALA A 38 4.53 -3.66 3.77
C ALA A 38 3.52 -4.27 4.74
N ASN A 39 3.95 -4.66 5.93
CA ASN A 39 3.04 -5.20 6.95
C ASN A 39 2.63 -4.11 7.94
N LEU A 40 1.33 -3.91 8.07
CA LEU A 40 0.71 -3.13 9.15
C LEU A 40 0.39 -4.06 10.33
N ARG A 41 0.77 -3.66 11.54
CA ARG A 41 0.77 -4.51 12.72
C ARG A 41 0.02 -3.86 13.89
N ALA A 42 -0.44 -4.70 14.81
CA ALA A 42 -1.12 -4.25 16.05
C ALA A 42 -0.20 -3.46 16.97
N THR A 43 1.07 -3.87 17.06
CA THR A 43 2.12 -3.25 17.89
C THR A 43 3.45 -3.29 17.13
N PRO A 44 4.47 -2.50 17.51
CA PRO A 44 5.81 -2.60 16.93
C PRO A 44 6.33 -4.04 16.98
N GLY A 45 6.66 -4.61 15.81
CA GLY A 45 7.12 -6.01 15.69
C GLY A 45 6.07 -7.09 15.99
N GLY A 46 4.83 -6.72 16.31
CA GLY A 46 3.76 -7.63 16.69
C GLY A 46 3.10 -8.36 15.52
N ALA A 47 1.94 -8.97 15.80
CA ALA A 47 1.15 -9.69 14.80
C ALA A 47 0.69 -8.76 13.67
N ARG A 48 0.69 -9.29 12.44
CA ARG A 48 0.17 -8.58 11.26
C ARG A 48 -1.34 -8.48 11.35
N ASP A 49 -1.86 -7.27 11.11
CA ASP A 49 -3.28 -7.00 10.94
C ASP A 49 -3.65 -6.92 9.47
N ARG A 50 -2.77 -6.30 8.66
CA ARG A 50 -3.02 -5.99 7.25
C ARG A 50 -1.72 -5.81 6.48
N GLN A 51 -1.79 -5.83 5.16
CA GLN A 51 -0.72 -5.40 4.27
C GLN A 51 -1.09 -4.12 3.53
N LEU A 52 -0.07 -3.30 3.27
CA LEU A 52 -0.11 -2.15 2.36
C LEU A 52 0.78 -2.45 1.16
N LEU A 53 0.43 -1.88 0.02
CA LEU A 53 1.13 -2.09 -1.25
C LEU A 53 1.96 -0.86 -1.64
N LEU A 54 2.95 -1.07 -2.51
CA LEU A 54 3.76 0.00 -3.08
C LEU A 54 2.91 1.18 -3.53
N GLY A 55 3.31 2.39 -3.14
CA GLY A 55 2.67 3.64 -3.53
C GLY A 55 1.41 4.00 -2.73
N GLU A 56 0.93 3.15 -1.81
CA GLU A 56 -0.12 3.58 -0.88
C GLU A 56 0.40 4.67 0.06
N THR A 57 -0.45 5.65 0.34
CA THR A 57 -0.10 6.81 1.16
C THR A 57 -0.63 6.68 2.58
N VAL A 58 0.15 7.18 3.53
CA VAL A 58 -0.17 7.14 4.95
C VAL A 58 0.19 8.46 5.63
N THR A 59 -0.48 8.76 6.73
CA THR A 59 -0.10 9.82 7.66
C THR A 59 0.64 9.20 8.84
N VAL A 60 1.91 9.54 9.03
CA VAL A 60 2.74 9.10 10.15
C VAL A 60 2.40 9.95 11.36
N ILE A 61 1.92 9.32 12.45
CA ILE A 61 1.44 9.97 13.67
C ILE A 61 2.47 9.86 14.80
N ASP A 62 3.15 8.71 14.89
CA ASP A 62 4.10 8.46 15.98
C ASP A 62 5.30 7.63 15.47
N ARG A 63 6.42 7.68 16.19
CA ARG A 63 7.64 6.92 15.91
C ARG A 63 8.15 6.24 17.16
N ASP A 64 8.51 4.96 17.06
CA ASP A 64 9.10 4.20 18.15
C ASP A 64 10.05 3.11 17.65
N LYS A 65 11.33 3.22 18.00
CA LYS A 65 12.37 2.19 17.77
C LYS A 65 12.37 1.60 16.34
N GLY A 66 12.38 2.47 15.33
CA GLY A 66 12.42 2.06 13.91
C GLY A 66 11.05 1.60 13.37
N HIS A 67 9.97 1.81 14.12
CA HIS A 67 8.59 1.63 13.69
C HIS A 67 7.84 2.97 13.72
N VAL A 68 6.82 3.06 12.90
CA VAL A 68 5.92 4.22 12.85
C VAL A 68 4.48 3.78 13.00
N PHE A 69 3.70 4.55 13.76
CA PHE A 69 2.25 4.42 13.80
C PHE A 69 1.65 5.29 12.72
N VAL A 70 0.86 4.69 11.87
CA VAL A 70 0.30 5.35 10.69
C VAL A 70 -1.21 5.24 10.62
N MET A 71 -1.82 6.18 9.91
CA MET A 71 -3.18 6.15 9.43
C MET A 71 -3.16 6.07 7.90
N CYS A 72 -3.78 5.04 7.32
CA CYS A 72 -3.88 4.86 5.88
C CYS A 72 -4.80 5.91 5.26
N THR A 73 -4.36 6.58 4.20
CA THR A 73 -5.15 7.62 3.53
C THR A 73 -6.40 7.05 2.85
N LYS A 74 -6.33 5.79 2.37
CA LYS A 74 -7.42 5.14 1.62
C LYS A 74 -8.68 4.96 2.46
N ASP A 75 -8.55 4.57 3.73
CA ASP A 75 -9.68 4.10 4.55
C ASP A 75 -9.55 4.40 6.05
N GLY A 76 -8.53 5.17 6.46
CA GLY A 76 -8.30 5.52 7.86
C GLY A 76 -7.81 4.39 8.76
N TYR A 77 -7.45 3.22 8.18
CA TYR A 77 -6.96 2.10 8.98
C TYR A 77 -5.63 2.45 9.65
N CYS A 78 -5.51 2.15 10.94
CA CYS A 78 -4.36 2.53 11.75
C CYS A 78 -3.57 1.31 12.22
N GLY A 79 -2.25 1.48 12.34
CA GLY A 79 -1.37 0.44 12.87
C GLY A 79 0.11 0.83 12.80
N TRP A 80 0.95 -0.09 13.25
CA TRP A 80 2.40 0.06 13.25
C TRP A 80 3.03 -0.63 12.04
N MET A 81 4.03 0.00 11.45
CA MET A 81 4.84 -0.58 10.38
C MET A 81 6.32 -0.23 10.55
N ALA A 82 7.19 -0.91 9.82
CA ALA A 82 8.61 -0.56 9.81
C ALA A 82 8.81 0.81 9.15
N GLU A 83 9.59 1.68 9.77
CA GLU A 83 9.88 3.02 9.24
C GLU A 83 10.62 2.94 7.90
N GLY A 84 11.48 1.93 7.73
CA GLY A 84 12.22 1.70 6.48
C GLY A 84 11.37 1.28 5.27
N ASP A 85 10.09 0.92 5.48
CA ASP A 85 9.15 0.61 4.41
C ASP A 85 8.48 1.88 3.82
N LEU A 86 8.75 3.05 4.40
CA LEU A 86 8.21 4.34 3.99
C LEU A 86 9.27 5.27 3.40
N GLY A 87 8.83 6.14 2.54
CA GLY A 87 9.64 7.20 1.96
C GLY A 87 8.81 8.33 1.39
N GLN A 88 9.51 9.21 0.67
CA GLN A 88 8.89 10.28 -0.13
C GLN A 88 9.01 9.90 -1.61
N GLY A 89 8.05 10.32 -2.39
CA GLY A 89 8.04 10.08 -3.83
C GLY A 89 7.00 10.95 -4.54
N PRO A 90 7.01 10.96 -5.87
CA PRO A 90 5.98 11.64 -6.63
C PRO A 90 4.62 10.98 -6.39
N ALA A 91 3.56 11.78 -6.42
CA ALA A 91 2.20 11.28 -6.28
C ALA A 91 1.91 10.20 -7.35
N PRO A 92 1.35 9.06 -6.97
CA PRO A 92 0.96 8.02 -7.92
C PRO A 92 -0.05 8.56 -8.92
N THR A 93 0.08 8.13 -10.18
CA THR A 93 -0.82 8.48 -11.29
C THR A 93 -1.56 7.27 -11.84
N HIS A 94 -1.05 6.07 -11.57
CA HIS A 94 -1.58 4.80 -12.07
C HIS A 94 -1.59 3.74 -10.96
N TRP A 95 -2.35 2.70 -11.18
CA TRP A 95 -2.40 1.51 -10.34
C TRP A 95 -2.21 0.24 -11.19
N VAL A 96 -1.71 -0.82 -10.57
CA VAL A 96 -1.56 -2.13 -11.19
C VAL A 96 -2.94 -2.79 -11.25
N ALA A 97 -3.48 -2.92 -12.45
CA ALA A 97 -4.79 -3.51 -12.73
C ALA A 97 -4.72 -5.01 -13.07
N ALA A 98 -3.53 -5.52 -13.37
CA ALA A 98 -3.30 -6.97 -13.52
C ALA A 98 -3.19 -7.64 -12.14
N PRO A 99 -3.53 -8.93 -11.98
CA PRO A 99 -3.37 -9.66 -10.71
C PRO A 99 -1.94 -9.60 -10.15
N GLY A 100 -0.95 -9.47 -11.04
CA GLY A 100 0.43 -9.22 -10.70
C GLY A 100 1.26 -8.81 -11.90
N THR A 101 2.34 -8.10 -11.63
CA THR A 101 3.32 -7.66 -12.63
C THR A 101 4.71 -7.57 -12.01
N HIS A 102 5.68 -7.16 -12.80
CA HIS A 102 7.04 -6.91 -12.32
C HIS A 102 7.50 -5.51 -12.69
N LEU A 103 8.35 -4.96 -11.84
CA LEU A 103 9.23 -3.84 -12.17
C LEU A 103 10.50 -4.40 -12.82
N TYR A 104 10.87 -3.87 -13.95
CA TYR A 104 12.07 -4.27 -14.69
C TYR A 104 13.11 -3.16 -14.66
N SER A 105 14.39 -3.54 -14.79
CA SER A 105 15.48 -2.56 -14.87
C SER A 105 15.50 -1.81 -16.22
N GLU A 106 14.96 -2.42 -17.28
CA GLU A 106 14.90 -1.89 -18.64
C GLU A 106 13.55 -2.22 -19.29
N PRO A 107 13.13 -1.50 -20.37
CA PRO A 107 11.83 -1.69 -21.02
C PRO A 107 11.84 -2.91 -21.98
N GLN A 108 12.18 -4.07 -21.46
CA GLN A 108 12.20 -5.35 -22.20
C GLN A 108 11.96 -6.54 -21.27
N VAL A 109 11.34 -7.60 -21.79
CA VAL A 109 10.93 -8.77 -20.97
C VAL A 109 12.11 -9.62 -20.49
N GLN A 110 13.28 -9.50 -21.12
CA GLN A 110 14.51 -10.20 -20.74
C GLN A 110 15.33 -9.45 -19.68
N ALA A 111 14.96 -8.20 -19.39
CA ALA A 111 15.66 -7.43 -18.37
C ALA A 111 15.46 -8.04 -16.97
N PRO A 112 16.45 -7.90 -16.06
CA PRO A 112 16.28 -8.32 -14.69
C PRO A 112 15.09 -7.62 -14.02
N GLU A 113 14.28 -8.41 -13.34
CA GLU A 113 13.22 -7.88 -12.49
C GLU A 113 13.80 -7.29 -11.19
N LYS A 114 13.30 -6.16 -10.80
CA LYS A 114 13.66 -5.46 -9.55
C LYS A 114 12.72 -5.82 -8.41
N ALA A 115 11.44 -6.04 -8.73
CA ALA A 115 10.40 -6.38 -7.78
C ALA A 115 9.16 -6.97 -8.47
N ALA A 116 8.41 -7.78 -7.74
CA ALA A 116 7.07 -8.20 -8.13
C ALA A 116 6.03 -7.30 -7.47
N LEU A 117 5.02 -6.88 -8.23
CA LEU A 117 3.92 -6.03 -7.77
C LEU A 117 2.60 -6.77 -7.85
N SER A 118 1.70 -6.42 -6.97
CA SER A 118 0.34 -6.97 -6.87
C SER A 118 -0.69 -6.00 -7.45
N LEU A 119 -1.85 -6.52 -7.80
CA LEU A 119 -3.07 -5.74 -8.05
C LEU A 119 -3.24 -4.69 -6.95
N GLY A 120 -3.53 -3.45 -7.32
CA GLY A 120 -3.72 -2.35 -6.39
C GLY A 120 -2.45 -1.57 -6.03
N SER A 121 -1.24 -2.08 -6.34
CA SER A 121 0.00 -1.29 -6.19
C SER A 121 -0.08 0.00 -7.01
N ARG A 122 0.43 1.11 -6.50
CA ARG A 122 0.33 2.43 -7.13
C ARG A 122 1.69 2.93 -7.59
N LEU A 123 1.72 3.59 -8.75
CA LEU A 123 2.94 4.03 -9.40
C LEU A 123 2.78 5.44 -9.97
N ALA A 124 3.83 6.25 -9.84
CA ALA A 124 3.96 7.49 -10.59
C ALA A 124 4.57 7.17 -11.97
N VAL A 125 3.78 7.27 -13.03
CA VAL A 125 4.29 7.16 -14.40
C VAL A 125 4.91 8.50 -14.79
N VAL A 126 6.21 8.48 -15.13
CA VAL A 126 6.98 9.66 -15.50
C VAL A 126 7.30 9.71 -17.00
N GLY A 127 6.98 8.66 -17.74
CA GLY A 127 7.16 8.58 -19.18
C GLY A 127 6.75 7.23 -19.75
N SER A 128 6.86 7.07 -21.06
CA SER A 128 6.55 5.81 -21.76
C SER A 128 7.61 5.50 -22.82
N TRP A 129 7.80 4.21 -23.09
CA TRP A 129 8.68 3.69 -24.12
C TRP A 129 8.03 2.47 -24.81
N GLY A 130 7.46 2.69 -25.97
CA GLY A 130 6.70 1.63 -26.67
C GLY A 130 5.55 1.10 -25.81
N ALA A 131 5.59 -0.21 -25.53
CA ALA A 131 4.59 -0.89 -24.68
C ALA A 131 4.90 -0.81 -23.16
N TRP A 132 5.86 0.01 -22.74
CA TRP A 132 6.33 0.14 -21.38
C TRP A 132 6.10 1.54 -20.83
N VAL A 133 5.88 1.63 -19.53
CA VAL A 133 5.92 2.89 -18.80
C VAL A 133 7.16 2.95 -17.92
N ASN A 134 7.72 4.16 -17.80
CA ASN A 134 8.82 4.46 -16.91
C ASN A 134 8.26 5.01 -15.59
N THR A 135 8.80 4.52 -14.48
CA THR A 135 8.50 4.97 -13.12
C THR A 135 9.82 5.23 -12.37
N PRO A 136 9.82 5.95 -11.24
CA PRO A 136 11.03 6.11 -10.42
C PRO A 136 11.64 4.79 -9.95
N HIS A 137 10.85 3.70 -9.94
CA HIS A 137 11.27 2.39 -9.46
C HIS A 137 11.79 1.47 -10.59
N GLY A 138 11.44 1.76 -11.85
CA GLY A 138 11.77 0.94 -13.02
C GLY A 138 10.65 0.92 -14.05
N TYR A 139 10.69 -0.03 -14.94
CA TYR A 139 9.75 -0.16 -16.08
C TYR A 139 8.68 -1.21 -15.79
N VAL A 140 7.44 -0.93 -16.24
CA VAL A 140 6.29 -1.84 -16.12
C VAL A 140 5.61 -1.93 -17.49
N PRO A 141 5.10 -3.12 -17.91
CA PRO A 141 4.27 -3.21 -19.11
C PRO A 141 3.03 -2.30 -18.99
N MET A 142 2.84 -1.40 -19.95
CA MET A 142 1.74 -0.41 -19.94
C MET A 142 0.37 -1.09 -19.80
N ARG A 143 0.16 -2.23 -20.45
CA ARG A 143 -1.10 -3.00 -20.39
C ARG A 143 -1.48 -3.53 -19.01
N HIS A 144 -0.57 -3.51 -18.04
CA HIS A 144 -0.81 -3.96 -16.67
C HIS A 144 -1.25 -2.81 -15.76
N LEU A 145 -1.28 -1.58 -16.28
CA LEU A 145 -1.63 -0.38 -15.51
C LEU A 145 -2.90 0.27 -16.04
N ARG A 146 -3.63 0.89 -15.13
CA ARG A 146 -4.70 1.86 -15.43
C ARG A 146 -4.42 3.17 -14.72
N ALA A 147 -4.95 4.27 -15.24
CA ALA A 147 -4.88 5.56 -14.57
C ALA A 147 -5.65 5.52 -13.24
N LEU A 148 -5.21 6.26 -12.23
CA LEU A 148 -5.98 6.44 -11.01
C LEU A 148 -7.32 7.10 -11.36
N GLY A 149 -8.41 6.53 -10.85
CA GLY A 149 -9.78 6.92 -11.19
C GLY A 149 -10.43 6.03 -12.26
N ASP A 150 -9.64 5.33 -13.08
CA ASP A 150 -10.14 4.30 -14.00
C ASP A 150 -10.15 2.94 -13.26
N TRP A 151 -11.18 2.73 -12.45
CA TRP A 151 -11.34 1.51 -11.65
C TRP A 151 -12.01 0.40 -12.45
N ALA A 152 -11.92 -0.84 -11.95
CA ALA A 152 -12.70 -1.95 -12.49
C ALA A 152 -14.17 -1.77 -12.11
N ASP A 153 -15.08 -2.05 -13.06
CA ASP A 153 -16.54 -1.90 -12.84
C ASP A 153 -17.19 -3.18 -12.28
N ASP A 154 -16.50 -4.32 -12.38
CA ASP A 154 -16.99 -5.62 -11.95
C ASP A 154 -16.12 -6.19 -10.83
N PRO A 155 -16.53 -6.07 -9.55
CA PRO A 155 -15.79 -6.61 -8.42
C PRO A 155 -15.72 -8.15 -8.44
N VAL A 156 -16.67 -8.83 -9.07
CA VAL A 156 -16.65 -10.30 -9.18
C VAL A 156 -15.55 -10.73 -10.13
N ALA A 157 -15.42 -10.09 -11.29
CA ALA A 157 -14.34 -10.36 -12.23
C ALA A 157 -12.95 -10.09 -11.62
N VAL A 158 -12.83 -9.04 -10.78
CA VAL A 158 -11.60 -8.79 -10.03
C VAL A 158 -11.30 -9.91 -9.05
N ALA A 159 -12.29 -10.34 -8.26
CA ALA A 159 -12.14 -11.45 -7.32
C ALA A 159 -11.77 -12.76 -8.02
N GLU A 160 -12.41 -13.07 -9.16
CA GLU A 160 -12.08 -14.25 -9.97
C GLU A 160 -10.65 -14.23 -10.50
N SER A 161 -10.11 -13.07 -10.85
CA SER A 161 -8.73 -12.92 -11.30
C SER A 161 -7.70 -13.29 -10.22
N LEU A 162 -8.11 -13.35 -8.96
CA LEU A 162 -7.27 -13.66 -7.79
C LEU A 162 -7.41 -15.14 -7.36
N ILE A 163 -8.21 -15.95 -8.06
CA ILE A 163 -8.33 -17.40 -7.79
C ILE A 163 -6.95 -18.05 -7.87
N GLY A 164 -6.65 -18.90 -6.88
CA GLY A 164 -5.35 -19.58 -6.73
C GLY A 164 -4.38 -18.83 -5.81
N THR A 165 -4.70 -17.60 -5.39
CA THR A 165 -3.93 -16.92 -4.35
C THR A 165 -4.13 -17.63 -3.00
N PRO A 166 -3.05 -18.00 -2.29
CA PRO A 166 -3.18 -18.72 -1.01
C PRO A 166 -3.78 -17.82 0.08
N TYR A 167 -4.44 -18.45 1.06
CA TYR A 167 -4.91 -17.72 2.23
C TYR A 167 -3.74 -17.27 3.11
N LEU A 168 -3.75 -16.01 3.50
CA LEU A 168 -2.75 -15.41 4.38
C LEU A 168 -3.42 -14.39 5.29
N TRP A 169 -3.43 -14.62 6.60
CA TRP A 169 -4.04 -13.69 7.56
C TRP A 169 -3.45 -12.27 7.42
N GLY A 170 -4.30 -11.27 7.26
CA GLY A 170 -3.91 -9.88 6.99
C GLY A 170 -3.27 -9.68 5.61
N GLY A 171 -3.32 -10.68 4.73
CA GLY A 171 -2.78 -10.59 3.38
C GLY A 171 -3.61 -9.69 2.47
N ASN A 172 -2.92 -8.90 1.63
CA ASN A 172 -3.55 -7.99 0.67
C ASN A 172 -2.71 -7.92 -0.62
N SER A 173 -2.18 -9.07 -1.06
CA SER A 173 -1.30 -9.16 -2.23
C SER A 173 -1.51 -10.48 -2.98
N ARG A 174 -0.98 -10.58 -4.21
CA ARG A 174 -0.98 -11.83 -4.98
C ARG A 174 -0.26 -12.99 -4.28
N PHE A 175 0.54 -12.72 -3.25
CA PHE A 175 1.27 -13.73 -2.49
C PHE A 175 0.45 -14.29 -1.33
N GLY A 176 -0.68 -13.69 -1.01
CA GLY A 176 -1.63 -14.15 -0.02
C GLY A 176 -2.71 -13.12 0.25
N LEU A 177 -3.92 -13.61 0.43
CA LEU A 177 -5.11 -12.81 0.73
C LEU A 177 -5.85 -13.38 1.92
N ASP A 178 -6.47 -12.54 2.73
CA ASP A 178 -7.56 -12.94 3.60
C ASP A 178 -8.92 -12.50 3.04
N CYS A 179 -10.00 -12.81 3.77
CA CYS A 179 -11.36 -12.46 3.35
C CYS A 179 -11.55 -10.94 3.19
N SER A 180 -10.94 -10.14 4.05
CA SER A 180 -11.03 -8.68 3.97
C SER A 180 -10.15 -8.12 2.87
N GLY A 181 -8.97 -8.69 2.65
CA GLY A 181 -8.06 -8.32 1.56
C GLY A 181 -8.69 -8.54 0.19
N LEU A 182 -9.40 -9.67 0.01
CA LEU A 182 -10.14 -9.94 -1.23
C LEU A 182 -11.18 -8.85 -1.50
N VAL A 183 -12.02 -8.53 -0.52
CA VAL A 183 -13.07 -7.48 -0.66
C VAL A 183 -12.47 -6.10 -0.91
N GLN A 184 -11.30 -5.79 -0.34
CA GLN A 184 -10.65 -4.47 -0.50
C GLN A 184 -9.98 -4.28 -1.85
N LEU A 185 -9.62 -5.38 -2.54
CA LEU A 185 -9.02 -5.35 -3.88
C LEU A 185 -10.06 -5.45 -4.99
N SER A 186 -11.22 -6.00 -4.69
CA SER A 186 -12.37 -6.12 -5.59
C SER A 186 -13.22 -4.87 -5.55
#